data_381f05861e9d51859891a01e68d8923a
#
_entry.id   381f05861e9d51859891a01e68d8923a
#
_cell.length_a   1.000
_cell.length_b   1.000
_cell.length_c   1.000
_cell.angle_alpha   90.00
_cell.angle_beta   90.00
_cell.angle_gamma   90.00
#
_symmetry.space_group_name_H-M   'P 1'
#
loop_
_entity.id
_entity.type
_entity.pdbx_description
1 polymer ?
#
loop_
_entity_poly.entity_id
_entity_poly.type
_entity_poly.pdbx_seq_one_letter_code
_entity_poly.pdbx_strand_id
1 'polypeptide(L)'
;MKEKIISINGMDICTENFGEPEDPPILLIMGAMSSLDWWDEDFCSALAAEGRYVIRYDHRDLGKSVVYEPGTSNYTITDLADDAIHVLDAYALEKAHVVGMSMGGMVCQILAVRNPQRVQSLTLIASSVFGTEQEKLPPMDQKILDHHGKGSSLDWSDRDAVISYLAGGWRTLAGSKPFEKERMYRLAGREMNRARQLQSRFNHALLGGGEEFYDRMGEIAVPAVVIHGTEDPALPFEHGKALARAIPHSQLISLEGSGHELHRTDWDTIIASIVKTSSLIENNR
;
A
#
# COMPACT_ATOMS: atom_id res chain seq x y z
N MET A 1 -0.10 -20.06 2.65
CA MET A 1 0.89 -18.96 2.58
C MET A 1 2.25 -19.51 2.26
N LYS A 2 2.95 -18.95 1.28
CA LYS A 2 4.30 -19.35 0.90
C LYS A 2 5.11 -18.10 0.56
N GLU A 3 6.15 -17.81 1.35
CA GLU A 3 7.12 -16.75 1.06
C GLU A 3 8.02 -17.16 -0.12
N LYS A 4 8.27 -16.25 -1.03
CA LYS A 4 9.11 -16.46 -2.21
C LYS A 4 9.96 -15.21 -2.45
N ILE A 5 11.25 -15.39 -2.70
CA ILE A 5 12.12 -14.34 -3.24
C ILE A 5 12.12 -14.48 -4.77
N ILE A 6 11.76 -13.42 -5.46
CA ILE A 6 11.87 -13.32 -6.92
C ILE A 6 13.06 -12.41 -7.25
N SER A 7 13.89 -12.81 -8.20
CA SER A 7 15.03 -11.99 -8.64
C SER A 7 14.68 -11.31 -9.96
N ILE A 8 14.74 -9.98 -9.97
CA ILE A 8 14.36 -9.12 -11.09
C ILE A 8 15.56 -8.23 -11.42
N ASN A 9 16.18 -8.45 -12.58
CA ASN A 9 17.34 -7.66 -13.01
C ASN A 9 18.46 -7.59 -11.95
N GLY A 10 18.64 -8.67 -11.18
CA GLY A 10 19.61 -8.73 -10.09
C GLY A 10 19.15 -8.13 -8.77
N MET A 11 17.90 -7.69 -8.67
CA MET A 11 17.27 -7.24 -7.42
C MET A 11 16.35 -8.32 -6.86
N ASP A 12 16.40 -8.53 -5.57
CA ASP A 12 15.52 -9.44 -4.87
C ASP A 12 14.26 -8.70 -4.41
N ILE A 13 13.09 -9.23 -4.72
CA ILE A 13 11.78 -8.80 -4.20
C ILE A 13 11.17 -9.97 -3.43
N CYS A 14 10.81 -9.73 -2.19
CA CYS A 14 10.12 -10.72 -1.36
C CYS A 14 8.61 -10.62 -1.55
N THR A 15 7.99 -11.77 -1.80
CA THR A 15 6.54 -11.88 -2.02
C THR A 15 5.95 -12.96 -1.14
N GLU A 16 4.67 -12.85 -0.83
CA GLU A 16 3.86 -13.91 -0.23
C GLU A 16 2.53 -14.02 -0.97
N ASN A 17 1.97 -15.24 -1.03
CA ASN A 17 0.68 -15.47 -1.67
C ASN A 17 -0.27 -16.30 -0.79
N PHE A 18 -1.58 -16.10 -1.01
CA PHE A 18 -2.70 -16.75 -0.34
C PHE A 18 -3.76 -17.14 -1.39
N GLY A 19 -4.53 -18.18 -1.11
CA GLY A 19 -5.53 -18.70 -2.06
C GLY A 19 -4.93 -19.59 -3.13
N GLU A 20 -5.75 -19.98 -4.09
CA GLU A 20 -5.37 -20.90 -5.16
C GLU A 20 -4.94 -20.12 -6.41
N PRO A 21 -3.88 -20.56 -7.12
CA PRO A 21 -3.35 -19.85 -8.30
C PRO A 21 -4.35 -19.69 -9.45
N GLU A 22 -5.39 -20.52 -9.48
CA GLU A 22 -6.44 -20.51 -10.49
C GLU A 22 -7.51 -19.43 -10.23
N ASP A 23 -7.56 -18.90 -9.03
CA ASP A 23 -8.51 -17.85 -8.66
C ASP A 23 -8.10 -16.49 -9.26
N PRO A 24 -9.03 -15.55 -9.44
CA PRO A 24 -8.74 -14.20 -9.92
C PRO A 24 -7.66 -13.50 -9.06
N PRO A 25 -6.56 -13.02 -9.69
CA PRO A 25 -5.42 -12.49 -8.95
C PRO A 25 -5.65 -11.07 -8.44
N ILE A 26 -5.24 -10.85 -7.18
CA ILE A 26 -5.17 -9.55 -6.52
C ILE A 26 -3.73 -9.28 -6.12
N LEU A 27 -3.18 -8.13 -6.55
CA LEU A 27 -1.88 -7.64 -6.11
C LEU A 27 -2.08 -6.53 -5.08
N LEU A 28 -1.56 -6.73 -3.88
CA LEU A 28 -1.59 -5.78 -2.77
C LEU A 28 -0.28 -4.97 -2.74
N ILE A 29 -0.38 -3.65 -2.86
CA ILE A 29 0.74 -2.71 -2.89
C ILE A 29 0.67 -1.82 -1.66
N MET A 30 1.64 -1.98 -0.75
CA MET A 30 1.63 -1.31 0.55
C MET A 30 2.09 0.16 0.45
N GLY A 31 1.84 0.93 1.49
CA GLY A 31 2.26 2.31 1.63
C GLY A 31 3.75 2.48 1.90
N ALA A 32 4.20 3.72 1.92
CA ALA A 32 5.59 4.07 2.21
C ALA A 32 6.03 3.54 3.59
N MET A 33 7.30 3.18 3.71
CA MET A 33 7.94 2.78 4.97
C MET A 33 7.32 1.55 5.65
N SER A 34 6.48 0.78 4.96
CA SER A 34 5.72 -0.34 5.53
C SER A 34 5.91 -1.60 4.70
N SER A 35 6.40 -2.67 5.35
CA SER A 35 6.61 -3.97 4.70
C SER A 35 5.28 -4.66 4.36
N LEU A 36 5.36 -5.76 3.62
CA LEU A 36 4.19 -6.60 3.30
C LEU A 36 3.42 -7.06 4.55
N ASP A 37 4.05 -7.11 5.73
CA ASP A 37 3.41 -7.52 6.98
C ASP A 37 2.22 -6.65 7.37
N TRP A 38 2.18 -5.39 6.93
CA TRP A 38 1.08 -4.46 7.23
C TRP A 38 -0.19 -4.71 6.40
N TRP A 39 -0.10 -5.50 5.34
CA TRP A 39 -1.24 -6.28 4.85
C TRP A 39 -1.37 -7.52 5.73
N ASP A 40 -2.05 -7.41 6.89
CA ASP A 40 -2.13 -8.47 7.90
C ASP A 40 -2.48 -9.83 7.25
N GLU A 41 -1.85 -10.89 7.74
CA GLU A 41 -2.04 -12.26 7.24
C GLU A 41 -3.50 -12.72 7.35
N ASP A 42 -4.17 -12.34 8.45
CA ASP A 42 -5.59 -12.64 8.63
C ASP A 42 -6.45 -11.90 7.60
N PHE A 43 -6.10 -10.65 7.24
CA PHE A 43 -6.76 -9.90 6.17
C PHE A 43 -6.57 -10.56 4.81
N CYS A 44 -5.34 -10.93 4.48
CA CYS A 44 -5.03 -11.60 3.21
C CYS A 44 -5.73 -12.96 3.11
N SER A 45 -5.79 -13.71 4.23
CA SER A 45 -6.47 -15.00 4.29
C SER A 45 -8.00 -14.84 4.14
N ALA A 46 -8.59 -13.81 4.75
CA ALA A 46 -10.00 -13.51 4.60
C ALA A 46 -10.34 -13.11 3.16
N LEU A 47 -9.49 -12.29 2.52
CA LEU A 47 -9.66 -11.92 1.11
C LEU A 47 -9.51 -13.14 0.18
N ALA A 48 -8.56 -14.05 0.47
CA ALA A 48 -8.39 -15.28 -0.29
C ALA A 48 -9.60 -16.23 -0.13
N ALA A 49 -10.23 -16.26 1.04
CA ALA A 49 -11.45 -17.05 1.28
C ALA A 49 -12.65 -16.63 0.42
N GLU A 50 -12.60 -15.41 -0.15
CA GLU A 50 -13.57 -14.92 -1.13
C GLU A 50 -13.26 -15.41 -2.58
N GLY A 51 -12.44 -16.47 -2.73
CA GLY A 51 -12.06 -17.03 -4.03
C GLY A 51 -11.12 -16.10 -4.79
N ARG A 52 -10.07 -15.61 -4.14
CA ARG A 52 -9.07 -14.72 -4.73
C ARG A 52 -7.64 -15.25 -4.52
N TYR A 53 -6.82 -15.14 -5.56
CA TYR A 53 -5.39 -15.37 -5.46
C TYR A 53 -4.69 -14.07 -5.05
N VAL A 54 -4.37 -13.94 -3.77
CA VAL A 54 -3.85 -12.71 -3.19
C VAL A 54 -2.34 -12.76 -3.12
N ILE A 55 -1.68 -11.74 -3.67
CA ILE A 55 -0.22 -11.58 -3.64
C ILE A 55 0.10 -10.26 -2.95
N ARG A 56 0.99 -10.29 -1.97
CA ARG A 56 1.59 -9.10 -1.33
C ARG A 56 3.11 -9.17 -1.44
N TYR A 57 3.79 -8.03 -1.42
CA TYR A 57 5.25 -8.00 -1.56
C TYR A 57 5.87 -6.86 -0.74
N ASP A 58 7.15 -7.03 -0.40
CA ASP A 58 7.96 -5.96 0.17
C ASP A 58 8.49 -5.06 -0.95
N HIS A 59 8.23 -3.76 -0.87
CA HIS A 59 8.93 -2.79 -1.73
C HIS A 59 10.44 -2.82 -1.49
N ARG A 60 11.22 -2.23 -2.39
CA ARG A 60 12.64 -1.91 -2.16
C ARG A 60 12.78 -1.19 -0.82
N ASP A 61 13.88 -1.41 -0.12
CA ASP A 61 14.18 -0.88 1.22
C ASP A 61 13.30 -1.40 2.36
N LEU A 62 12.49 -2.43 2.11
CA LEU A 62 11.60 -3.01 3.10
C LEU A 62 11.75 -4.52 3.21
N GLY A 63 11.50 -5.04 4.42
CA GLY A 63 11.41 -6.45 4.71
C GLY A 63 12.62 -7.24 4.22
N LYS A 64 12.37 -8.25 3.36
CA LYS A 64 13.40 -9.11 2.77
C LYS A 64 13.76 -8.75 1.32
N SER A 65 13.19 -7.68 0.78
CA SER A 65 13.55 -7.16 -0.53
C SER A 65 14.94 -6.50 -0.51
N VAL A 66 15.43 -6.08 -1.69
CA VAL A 66 16.67 -5.33 -1.83
C VAL A 66 16.63 -4.08 -0.96
N VAL A 67 17.76 -3.77 -0.31
CA VAL A 67 17.92 -2.58 0.53
C VAL A 67 19.11 -1.76 0.04
N TYR A 68 18.99 -0.44 0.15
CA TYR A 68 20.03 0.53 -0.15
C TYR A 68 20.45 1.25 1.13
N GLU A 69 21.57 1.94 1.09
CA GLU A 69 22.06 2.72 2.22
C GLU A 69 21.01 3.76 2.65
N PRO A 70 20.72 3.91 3.96
CA PRO A 70 19.82 4.94 4.45
C PRO A 70 20.24 6.34 4.00
N GLY A 71 19.28 7.13 3.53
CA GLY A 71 19.51 8.48 3.01
C GLY A 71 19.93 8.51 1.54
N THR A 72 19.96 7.36 0.86
CA THR A 72 20.18 7.28 -0.59
C THR A 72 18.98 6.65 -1.27
N SER A 73 18.51 7.23 -2.37
CA SER A 73 17.47 6.64 -3.21
C SER A 73 17.95 6.70 -4.65
N ASN A 74 18.23 5.52 -5.21
CA ASN A 74 18.62 5.36 -6.61
C ASN A 74 17.45 4.88 -7.47
N TYR A 75 16.22 5.06 -6.98
CA TYR A 75 14.99 4.66 -7.66
C TYR A 75 13.89 5.68 -7.39
N THR A 76 12.87 5.65 -8.20
CA THR A 76 11.74 6.57 -8.20
C THR A 76 10.42 5.84 -7.91
N ILE A 77 9.33 6.57 -7.76
CA ILE A 77 8.00 5.96 -7.64
C ILE A 77 7.60 5.18 -8.90
N THR A 78 8.12 5.55 -10.07
CA THR A 78 7.90 4.82 -11.33
C THR A 78 8.61 3.48 -11.35
N ASP A 79 9.79 3.37 -10.71
CA ASP A 79 10.46 2.07 -10.53
C ASP A 79 9.66 1.13 -9.64
N LEU A 80 8.95 1.66 -8.63
CA LEU A 80 8.04 0.84 -7.80
C LEU A 80 6.83 0.34 -8.61
N ALA A 81 6.37 1.10 -9.61
CA ALA A 81 5.36 0.64 -10.54
C ALA A 81 5.90 -0.46 -11.46
N ASP A 82 7.15 -0.36 -11.92
CA ASP A 82 7.81 -1.43 -12.68
C ASP A 82 7.99 -2.70 -11.83
N ASP A 83 8.35 -2.57 -10.55
CA ASP A 83 8.44 -3.71 -9.64
C ASP A 83 7.12 -4.46 -9.52
N ALA A 84 5.99 -3.75 -9.45
CA ALA A 84 4.68 -4.38 -9.41
C ALA A 84 4.37 -5.19 -10.70
N ILE A 85 4.76 -4.68 -11.87
CA ILE A 85 4.68 -5.44 -13.14
C ILE A 85 5.57 -6.69 -13.08
N HIS A 86 6.80 -6.55 -12.62
CA HIS A 86 7.71 -7.68 -12.49
C HIS A 86 7.20 -8.75 -11.51
N VAL A 87 6.52 -8.34 -10.42
CA VAL A 87 5.84 -9.30 -9.53
C VAL A 87 4.78 -10.07 -10.30
N LEU A 88 3.92 -9.41 -11.09
CA LEU A 88 2.94 -10.11 -11.93
C LEU A 88 3.62 -11.10 -12.90
N ASP A 89 4.69 -10.69 -13.54
CA ASP A 89 5.43 -11.53 -14.50
C ASP A 89 6.04 -12.78 -13.81
N ALA A 90 6.60 -12.61 -12.60
CA ALA A 90 7.17 -13.71 -11.83
C ALA A 90 6.12 -14.74 -11.34
N TYR A 91 4.85 -14.35 -11.30
CA TYR A 91 3.70 -15.20 -11.04
C TYR A 91 2.99 -15.68 -12.32
N ALA A 92 3.55 -15.36 -13.50
CA ALA A 92 2.97 -15.66 -14.82
C ALA A 92 1.55 -15.10 -15.00
N LEU A 93 1.27 -13.95 -14.41
CA LEU A 93 -0.01 -13.26 -14.47
C LEU A 93 0.02 -12.18 -15.54
N GLU A 94 -0.85 -12.30 -16.55
CA GLU A 94 -0.99 -11.28 -17.59
C GLU A 94 -1.49 -9.96 -17.03
N LYS A 95 -2.46 -10.02 -16.09
CA LYS A 95 -3.08 -8.87 -15.44
C LYS A 95 -3.66 -9.24 -14.08
N ALA A 96 -3.88 -8.25 -13.22
CA ALA A 96 -4.47 -8.44 -11.90
C ALA A 96 -5.40 -7.28 -11.51
N HIS A 97 -6.23 -7.54 -10.52
CA HIS A 97 -6.86 -6.48 -9.72
C HIS A 97 -5.78 -5.90 -8.80
N VAL A 98 -5.54 -4.58 -8.84
CA VAL A 98 -4.51 -3.98 -7.99
C VAL A 98 -5.14 -3.16 -6.88
N VAL A 99 -4.64 -3.40 -5.66
CA VAL A 99 -5.11 -2.77 -4.44
C VAL A 99 -3.93 -2.05 -3.80
N GLY A 100 -4.00 -0.73 -3.69
CA GLY A 100 -2.90 0.07 -3.14
C GLY A 100 -3.32 0.92 -1.96
N MET A 101 -2.48 0.94 -0.94
CA MET A 101 -2.67 1.81 0.23
C MET A 101 -1.67 2.97 0.20
N SER A 102 -2.12 4.20 0.48
CA SER A 102 -1.24 5.38 0.58
C SER A 102 -0.37 5.55 -0.66
N MET A 103 0.96 5.57 -0.54
CA MET A 103 1.91 5.55 -1.65
C MET A 103 1.64 4.39 -2.62
N GLY A 104 1.26 3.21 -2.12
CA GLY A 104 0.86 2.08 -2.97
C GLY A 104 -0.33 2.40 -3.87
N GLY A 105 -1.25 3.25 -3.42
CA GLY A 105 -2.34 3.77 -4.25
C GLY A 105 -1.84 4.72 -5.34
N MET A 106 -0.77 5.50 -5.09
CA MET A 106 -0.13 6.32 -6.13
C MET A 106 0.57 5.44 -7.18
N VAL A 107 1.26 4.39 -6.73
CA VAL A 107 1.85 3.36 -7.62
C VAL A 107 0.76 2.71 -8.50
N CYS A 108 -0.40 2.37 -7.92
CA CYS A 108 -1.53 1.82 -8.67
C CYS A 108 -2.06 2.78 -9.75
N GLN A 109 -2.10 4.09 -9.45
CA GLN A 109 -2.51 5.12 -10.42
C GLN A 109 -1.53 5.17 -11.60
N ILE A 110 -0.21 5.18 -11.32
CA ILE A 110 0.82 5.14 -12.37
C ILE A 110 0.67 3.87 -13.21
N LEU A 111 0.49 2.71 -12.58
CA LEU A 111 0.26 1.44 -13.28
C LEU A 111 -0.93 1.51 -14.22
N ALA A 112 -2.07 2.04 -13.76
CA ALA A 112 -3.30 2.07 -14.54
C ALA A 112 -3.19 3.03 -15.76
N VAL A 113 -2.43 4.11 -15.64
CA VAL A 113 -2.19 5.06 -16.74
C VAL A 113 -1.14 4.53 -17.72
N ARG A 114 -0.04 3.97 -17.20
CA ARG A 114 1.10 3.52 -18.01
C ARG A 114 0.90 2.15 -18.64
N ASN A 115 0.30 1.22 -17.89
CA ASN A 115 0.15 -0.19 -18.25
C ASN A 115 -1.32 -0.66 -18.12
N PRO A 116 -2.30 0.02 -18.76
CA PRO A 116 -3.72 -0.27 -18.55
C PRO A 116 -4.10 -1.73 -18.86
N GLN A 117 -3.36 -2.40 -19.79
CA GLN A 117 -3.56 -3.80 -20.14
C GLN A 117 -3.17 -4.77 -19.01
N ARG A 118 -2.38 -4.31 -18.03
CA ARG A 118 -1.94 -5.13 -16.88
C ARG A 118 -2.87 -5.00 -15.67
N VAL A 119 -3.80 -4.04 -15.68
CA VAL A 119 -4.70 -3.71 -14.57
C VAL A 119 -6.13 -4.08 -14.94
N GLN A 120 -6.79 -4.91 -14.12
CA GLN A 120 -8.20 -5.26 -14.31
C GLN A 120 -9.13 -4.31 -13.58
N SER A 121 -8.82 -3.95 -12.35
CA SER A 121 -9.53 -2.94 -11.56
C SER A 121 -8.62 -2.32 -10.53
N LEU A 122 -9.05 -1.20 -9.94
CA LEU A 122 -8.33 -0.46 -8.90
C LEU A 122 -9.12 -0.43 -7.59
N THR A 123 -8.43 -0.69 -6.48
CA THR A 123 -8.89 -0.29 -5.15
C THR A 123 -7.82 0.58 -4.51
N LEU A 124 -8.16 1.83 -4.21
CA LEU A 124 -7.24 2.84 -3.70
C LEU A 124 -7.64 3.19 -2.26
N ILE A 125 -6.83 2.76 -1.28
CA ILE A 125 -7.13 2.88 0.15
C ILE A 125 -6.25 3.97 0.75
N ALA A 126 -6.86 4.94 1.46
CA ALA A 126 -6.14 5.99 2.16
C ALA A 126 -5.04 6.62 1.29
N SER A 127 -5.35 6.98 0.05
CA SER A 127 -4.41 7.50 -0.94
C SER A 127 -4.83 8.89 -1.42
N SER A 128 -3.98 9.54 -2.18
CA SER A 128 -4.22 10.86 -2.77
C SER A 128 -4.18 10.79 -4.29
N VAL A 129 -4.76 11.81 -4.91
CA VAL A 129 -4.59 12.02 -6.37
C VAL A 129 -3.10 12.24 -6.68
N PHE A 130 -2.60 11.58 -7.72
CA PHE A 130 -1.21 11.74 -8.16
C PHE A 130 -1.12 12.87 -9.17
N GLY A 131 -0.62 14.04 -8.72
CA GLY A 131 -0.54 15.23 -9.55
C GLY A 131 -0.53 16.52 -8.77
N THR A 132 -0.63 17.64 -9.50
CA THR A 132 -0.51 19.00 -8.96
C THR A 132 -1.65 19.38 -7.99
N GLU A 133 -2.81 18.73 -8.08
CA GLU A 133 -3.92 18.97 -7.17
C GLU A 133 -3.56 18.56 -5.73
N GLN A 134 -2.70 17.56 -5.55
CA GLN A 134 -2.29 17.08 -4.22
C GLN A 134 -1.69 18.19 -3.36
N GLU A 135 -0.93 19.11 -3.94
CA GLU A 135 -0.28 20.22 -3.24
C GLU A 135 -1.28 21.23 -2.64
N LYS A 136 -2.52 21.23 -3.14
CA LYS A 136 -3.60 22.14 -2.69
C LYS A 136 -4.47 21.53 -1.60
N LEU A 137 -4.26 20.25 -1.30
CA LEU A 137 -5.04 19.53 -0.29
C LEU A 137 -4.45 19.74 1.11
N PRO A 138 -5.23 19.50 2.17
CA PRO A 138 -4.74 19.65 3.53
C PRO A 138 -3.48 18.83 3.79
N PRO A 139 -2.47 19.37 4.46
CA PRO A 139 -1.23 18.67 4.74
C PRO A 139 -1.41 17.58 5.81
N MET A 140 -0.41 16.70 5.89
CA MET A 140 -0.26 15.72 6.95
C MET A 140 -0.17 16.41 8.33
N ASP A 141 -0.79 15.77 9.34
CA ASP A 141 -0.72 16.22 10.74
C ASP A 141 0.74 16.21 11.25
N GLN A 142 1.15 17.30 11.90
CA GLN A 142 2.50 17.49 12.43
C GLN A 142 2.94 16.36 13.38
N LYS A 143 2.01 15.76 14.13
CA LYS A 143 2.31 14.64 15.05
C LYS A 143 2.98 13.44 14.34
N ILE A 144 2.69 13.23 13.05
CA ILE A 144 3.29 12.14 12.25
C ILE A 144 4.73 12.49 11.90
N LEU A 145 4.98 13.73 11.46
CA LEU A 145 6.32 14.22 11.16
C LEU A 145 7.20 14.21 12.42
N ASP A 146 6.65 14.65 13.56
CA ASP A 146 7.33 14.62 14.86
C ASP A 146 7.68 13.19 15.29
N HIS A 147 6.80 12.22 14.98
CA HIS A 147 7.08 10.81 15.26
C HIS A 147 8.20 10.28 14.36
N HIS A 148 8.16 10.56 13.06
CA HIS A 148 9.23 10.15 12.13
C HIS A 148 10.58 10.74 12.54
N GLY A 149 10.60 11.99 12.99
CA GLY A 149 11.82 12.66 13.47
C GLY A 149 12.50 11.93 14.64
N LYS A 150 11.75 11.22 15.48
CA LYS A 150 12.31 10.41 16.59
C LYS A 150 13.19 9.26 16.10
N GLY A 151 12.98 8.80 14.87
CA GLY A 151 13.80 7.74 14.27
C GLY A 151 15.28 8.09 14.18
N SER A 152 15.63 9.39 14.09
CA SER A 152 17.03 9.87 14.03
C SER A 152 17.80 9.69 15.35
N SER A 153 17.10 9.63 16.48
CA SER A 153 17.67 9.45 17.83
C SER A 153 17.40 8.07 18.42
N LEU A 154 16.73 7.18 17.69
CA LEU A 154 16.40 5.84 18.13
C LEU A 154 17.65 4.94 18.11
N ASP A 155 17.86 4.18 19.17
CA ASP A 155 18.80 3.06 19.14
C ASP A 155 18.19 1.90 18.37
N TRP A 156 18.57 1.75 17.11
CA TRP A 156 18.07 0.70 16.22
C TRP A 156 18.54 -0.71 16.59
N SER A 157 19.47 -0.84 17.54
CA SER A 157 19.88 -2.12 18.11
C SER A 157 19.00 -2.56 19.28
N ASP A 158 18.28 -1.64 19.92
CA ASP A 158 17.30 -1.93 20.97
C ASP A 158 15.98 -2.41 20.34
N ARG A 159 15.79 -3.73 20.37
CA ARG A 159 14.63 -4.39 19.81
C ARG A 159 13.29 -3.85 20.32
N ASP A 160 13.17 -3.66 21.63
CA ASP A 160 11.89 -3.27 22.25
C ASP A 160 11.59 -1.80 21.97
N ALA A 161 12.63 -0.95 21.96
CA ALA A 161 12.50 0.44 21.55
C ALA A 161 12.06 0.57 20.07
N VAL A 162 12.65 -0.23 19.17
CA VAL A 162 12.29 -0.25 17.76
C VAL A 162 10.86 -0.74 17.54
N ILE A 163 10.44 -1.84 18.18
CA ILE A 163 9.05 -2.34 18.08
C ILE A 163 8.07 -1.28 18.61
N SER A 164 8.40 -0.64 19.73
CA SER A 164 7.57 0.44 20.29
C SER A 164 7.49 1.66 19.35
N TYR A 165 8.58 2.02 18.70
CA TYR A 165 8.62 3.08 17.70
C TYR A 165 7.74 2.73 16.49
N LEU A 166 7.88 1.54 15.91
CA LEU A 166 7.08 1.09 14.78
C LEU A 166 5.58 1.07 15.10
N ALA A 167 5.20 0.44 16.23
CA ALA A 167 3.80 0.41 16.68
C ALA A 167 3.27 1.81 17.03
N GLY A 168 4.13 2.68 17.60
CA GLY A 168 3.82 4.07 17.92
C GLY A 168 3.52 4.91 16.67
N GLY A 169 4.19 4.65 15.55
CA GLY A 169 3.90 5.26 14.26
C GLY A 169 2.45 5.02 13.84
N TRP A 170 2.00 3.79 13.90
CA TRP A 170 0.61 3.44 13.60
C TRP A 170 -0.40 4.09 14.55
N ARG A 171 0.00 4.31 15.81
CA ARG A 171 -0.85 5.07 16.74
C ARG A 171 -1.02 6.54 16.33
N THR A 172 -0.01 7.15 15.71
CA THR A 172 -0.15 8.53 15.20
C THR A 172 -1.03 8.61 13.95
N LEU A 173 -1.17 7.49 13.25
CA LEU A 173 -1.99 7.35 12.05
C LEU A 173 -3.45 6.97 12.36
N ALA A 174 -3.76 6.51 13.58
CA ALA A 174 -5.09 6.08 13.97
C ALA A 174 -6.08 7.25 14.04
N GLY A 175 -7.35 6.96 13.70
CA GLY A 175 -8.49 7.84 13.94
C GLY A 175 -9.04 7.71 15.37
N SER A 176 -10.35 7.88 15.54
CA SER A 176 -11.03 7.76 16.83
C SER A 176 -11.40 6.33 17.23
N LYS A 177 -11.23 5.37 16.34
CA LYS A 177 -11.43 3.94 16.66
C LYS A 177 -10.43 3.45 17.72
N PRO A 178 -10.80 2.45 18.54
CA PRO A 178 -9.91 1.90 19.53
C PRO A 178 -8.62 1.37 18.92
N PHE A 179 -7.46 1.86 19.38
CA PHE A 179 -6.17 1.43 18.88
C PHE A 179 -5.89 -0.04 19.22
N GLU A 180 -5.62 -0.85 18.21
CA GLU A 180 -5.40 -2.29 18.29
C GLU A 180 -3.96 -2.62 18.75
N LYS A 181 -3.62 -2.25 20.00
CA LYS A 181 -2.26 -2.28 20.53
C LYS A 181 -1.55 -3.63 20.30
N GLU A 182 -2.16 -4.73 20.72
CA GLU A 182 -1.53 -6.07 20.63
C GLU A 182 -1.24 -6.44 19.17
N ARG A 183 -2.17 -6.12 18.25
CA ARG A 183 -2.00 -6.35 16.83
C ARG A 183 -0.85 -5.53 16.27
N MET A 184 -0.79 -4.22 16.56
CA MET A 184 0.27 -3.33 16.07
C MET A 184 1.66 -3.76 16.58
N TYR A 185 1.77 -4.15 17.85
CA TYR A 185 3.03 -4.65 18.40
C TYR A 185 3.44 -6.00 17.80
N ARG A 186 2.50 -6.89 17.52
CA ARG A 186 2.75 -8.15 16.82
C ARG A 186 3.29 -7.92 15.40
N LEU A 187 2.64 -7.03 14.62
CA LEU A 187 3.06 -6.70 13.26
C LEU A 187 4.42 -6.00 13.25
N ALA A 188 4.64 -5.04 14.15
CA ALA A 188 5.94 -4.37 14.31
C ALA A 188 7.06 -5.36 14.66
N GLY A 189 6.79 -6.31 15.56
CA GLY A 189 7.73 -7.38 15.90
C GLY A 189 8.04 -8.30 14.73
N ARG A 190 7.06 -8.60 13.88
CA ARG A 190 7.23 -9.40 12.67
C ARG A 190 8.07 -8.63 11.64
N GLU A 191 7.75 -7.36 11.37
CA GLU A 191 8.53 -6.51 10.48
C GLU A 191 9.98 -6.40 10.92
N MET A 192 10.24 -6.15 12.21
CA MET A 192 11.60 -6.09 12.75
C MET A 192 12.37 -7.39 12.54
N ASN A 193 11.72 -8.55 12.72
CA ASN A 193 12.38 -9.85 12.54
C ASN A 193 12.71 -10.17 11.09
N ARG A 194 11.95 -9.62 10.14
CA ARG A 194 12.10 -9.90 8.70
C ARG A 194 13.03 -8.91 8.00
N ALA A 195 13.13 -7.68 8.50
CA ALA A 195 13.84 -6.62 7.81
C ALA A 195 15.35 -6.90 7.70
N ARG A 196 15.89 -6.73 6.48
CA ARG A 196 17.35 -6.75 6.24
C ARG A 196 18.03 -5.53 6.87
N GLN A 197 17.41 -4.35 6.72
CA GLN A 197 17.85 -3.06 7.25
C GLN A 197 16.67 -2.12 7.45
N LEU A 198 16.22 -1.95 8.70
CA LEU A 198 15.01 -1.16 8.99
C LEU A 198 15.13 0.32 8.63
N GLN A 199 16.32 0.89 8.77
CA GLN A 199 16.54 2.34 8.54
C GLN A 199 16.41 2.72 7.06
N SER A 200 16.63 1.77 6.13
CA SER A 200 16.46 2.01 4.69
C SER A 200 15.02 2.41 4.33
N ARG A 201 14.03 2.08 5.17
CA ARG A 201 12.62 2.49 4.99
C ARG A 201 12.44 4.00 4.78
N PHE A 202 13.33 4.81 5.38
CA PHE A 202 13.27 6.26 5.23
C PHE A 202 13.67 6.76 3.84
N ASN A 203 14.27 5.90 3.00
CA ASN A 203 14.53 6.21 1.60
C ASN A 203 13.22 6.49 0.83
N HIS A 204 12.09 5.93 1.29
CA HIS A 204 10.77 6.22 0.72
C HIS A 204 10.36 7.70 0.88
N ALA A 205 10.90 8.44 1.84
CA ALA A 205 10.67 9.88 1.97
C ALA A 205 11.46 10.72 0.94
N LEU A 206 12.40 10.10 0.23
CA LEU A 206 13.25 10.75 -0.77
C LEU A 206 12.80 10.42 -2.20
N LEU A 207 11.72 9.64 -2.37
CA LEU A 207 11.23 9.26 -3.69
C LEU A 207 10.71 10.47 -4.46
N GLY A 208 11.20 10.60 -5.66
CA GLY A 208 10.70 11.55 -6.67
C GLY A 208 10.27 10.79 -7.93
N GLY A 209 10.06 11.54 -9.01
CA GLY A 209 9.71 11.02 -10.33
C GLY A 209 8.22 10.79 -10.51
N GLY A 210 7.84 10.42 -11.73
CA GLY A 210 6.44 10.18 -12.08
C GLY A 210 5.69 11.43 -12.54
N GLU A 211 6.37 12.58 -12.68
CA GLU A 211 5.76 13.85 -13.08
C GLU A 211 5.06 13.73 -14.45
N GLU A 212 5.50 12.84 -15.30
CA GLU A 212 4.88 12.56 -16.61
C GLU A 212 3.49 11.92 -16.51
N PHE A 213 3.11 11.43 -15.31
CA PHE A 213 1.80 10.85 -15.01
C PHE A 213 0.90 11.81 -14.23
N TYR A 214 1.40 12.99 -13.84
CA TYR A 214 0.62 13.97 -13.11
C TYR A 214 -0.64 14.39 -13.90
N ASP A 215 -1.74 14.54 -13.13
CA ASP A 215 -3.03 15.02 -13.64
C ASP A 215 -3.66 14.15 -14.76
N ARG A 216 -3.18 12.90 -14.94
CA ARG A 216 -3.65 11.96 -15.96
C ARG A 216 -4.66 10.92 -15.44
N MET A 217 -5.16 11.11 -14.22
CA MET A 217 -6.09 10.13 -13.60
C MET A 217 -7.41 10.02 -14.38
N GLY A 218 -7.76 11.02 -15.16
CA GLY A 218 -8.90 10.96 -16.10
C GLY A 218 -8.77 9.94 -17.23
N GLU A 219 -7.57 9.39 -17.48
CA GLU A 219 -7.31 8.34 -18.48
C GLU A 219 -7.60 6.93 -17.93
N ILE A 220 -7.81 6.78 -16.62
CA ILE A 220 -8.09 5.49 -15.98
C ILE A 220 -9.48 5.02 -16.40
N ALA A 221 -9.53 3.96 -17.21
CA ALA A 221 -10.77 3.41 -17.75
C ALA A 221 -11.26 2.13 -17.06
N VAL A 222 -10.44 1.54 -16.18
CA VAL A 222 -10.82 0.32 -15.44
C VAL A 222 -11.73 0.66 -14.26
N PRO A 223 -12.60 -0.28 -13.81
CA PRO A 223 -13.38 -0.07 -12.61
C PRO A 223 -12.51 0.30 -11.42
N ALA A 224 -12.91 1.34 -10.68
CA ALA A 224 -12.14 1.85 -9.56
C ALA A 224 -13.03 2.14 -8.35
N VAL A 225 -12.50 1.87 -7.14
CA VAL A 225 -13.06 2.27 -5.87
C VAL A 225 -12.01 2.97 -5.03
N VAL A 226 -12.38 4.08 -4.42
CA VAL A 226 -11.57 4.81 -3.45
C VAL A 226 -12.17 4.53 -2.06
N ILE A 227 -11.35 4.12 -1.11
CA ILE A 227 -11.74 3.82 0.26
C ILE A 227 -10.90 4.71 1.18
N HIS A 228 -11.53 5.50 2.05
CA HIS A 228 -10.78 6.49 2.83
C HIS A 228 -11.37 6.67 4.23
N GLY A 229 -10.50 6.76 5.24
CA GLY A 229 -10.88 7.06 6.60
C GLY A 229 -11.32 8.51 6.77
N THR A 230 -12.42 8.75 7.47
CA THR A 230 -12.92 10.13 7.68
C THR A 230 -12.06 10.95 8.62
N GLU A 231 -11.20 10.30 9.40
CA GLU A 231 -10.28 10.91 10.36
C GLU A 231 -8.81 10.64 10.04
N ASP A 232 -8.49 10.42 8.75
CA ASP A 232 -7.12 10.18 8.28
C ASP A 232 -6.23 11.40 8.55
N PRO A 233 -5.21 11.28 9.43
CA PRO A 233 -4.33 12.41 9.77
C PRO A 233 -3.12 12.53 8.83
N ALA A 234 -2.85 11.51 8.02
CA ALA A 234 -1.74 11.54 7.06
C ALA A 234 -2.16 12.16 5.73
N LEU A 235 -3.30 11.70 5.22
CA LEU A 235 -3.95 12.21 4.03
C LEU A 235 -5.41 12.51 4.39
N PRO A 236 -5.73 13.72 4.88
CA PRO A 236 -7.09 14.09 5.29
C PRO A 236 -8.14 13.71 4.26
N PHE A 237 -9.38 13.47 4.67
CA PHE A 237 -10.46 12.89 3.85
C PHE A 237 -10.67 13.60 2.51
N GLU A 238 -10.27 14.87 2.41
CA GLU A 238 -10.25 15.67 1.18
C GLU A 238 -9.42 15.01 0.08
N HIS A 239 -8.34 14.29 0.42
CA HIS A 239 -7.51 13.53 -0.53
C HIS A 239 -8.32 12.41 -1.20
N GLY A 240 -9.08 11.63 -0.44
CA GLY A 240 -9.96 10.59 -0.98
C GLY A 240 -11.05 11.17 -1.88
N LYS A 241 -11.63 12.32 -1.49
CA LYS A 241 -12.62 13.03 -2.31
C LYS A 241 -12.03 13.54 -3.63
N ALA A 242 -10.82 14.11 -3.58
CA ALA A 242 -10.13 14.59 -4.77
C ALA A 242 -9.80 13.42 -5.71
N LEU A 243 -9.26 12.33 -5.16
CA LEU A 243 -8.94 11.13 -5.92
C LEU A 243 -10.18 10.53 -6.61
N ALA A 244 -11.29 10.40 -5.89
CA ALA A 244 -12.54 9.90 -6.44
C ALA A 244 -13.13 10.81 -7.54
N ARG A 245 -12.92 12.12 -7.46
CA ARG A 245 -13.32 13.05 -8.54
C ARG A 245 -12.42 12.94 -9.76
N ALA A 246 -11.13 12.66 -9.57
CA ALA A 246 -10.15 12.61 -10.64
C ALA A 246 -10.28 11.34 -11.51
N ILE A 247 -10.76 10.22 -10.96
CA ILE A 247 -10.91 8.95 -11.67
C ILE A 247 -12.37 8.79 -12.15
N PRO A 248 -12.62 8.70 -13.47
CA PRO A 248 -13.96 8.56 -14.00
C PRO A 248 -14.69 7.31 -13.45
N HIS A 249 -15.95 7.48 -13.09
CA HIS A 249 -16.83 6.41 -12.60
C HIS A 249 -16.37 5.71 -11.32
N SER A 250 -15.34 6.22 -10.63
CA SER A 250 -14.96 5.66 -9.35
C SER A 250 -16.01 5.92 -8.27
N GLN A 251 -16.08 5.05 -7.27
CA GLN A 251 -16.91 5.21 -6.08
C GLN A 251 -16.03 5.59 -4.90
N LEU A 252 -16.52 6.48 -4.03
CA LEU A 252 -15.88 6.77 -2.75
C LEU A 252 -16.62 6.06 -1.63
N ILE A 253 -15.89 5.29 -0.83
CA ILE A 253 -16.37 4.65 0.40
C ILE A 253 -15.66 5.30 1.57
N SER A 254 -16.43 5.91 2.46
CA SER A 254 -15.92 6.48 3.71
C SER A 254 -15.90 5.43 4.81
N LEU A 255 -14.79 5.39 5.56
CA LEU A 255 -14.65 4.58 6.76
C LEU A 255 -14.75 5.50 7.99
N GLU A 256 -15.91 5.54 8.59
CA GLU A 256 -16.19 6.44 9.71
C GLU A 256 -15.29 6.17 10.90
N GLY A 257 -14.64 7.24 11.42
CA GLY A 257 -13.74 7.19 12.56
C GLY A 257 -12.40 6.50 12.31
N SER A 258 -12.14 6.00 11.11
CA SER A 258 -10.85 5.42 10.74
C SER A 258 -9.86 6.49 10.33
N GLY A 259 -8.59 6.29 10.73
CA GLY A 259 -7.46 7.08 10.30
C GLY A 259 -6.77 6.52 9.05
N HIS A 260 -5.45 6.68 8.99
CA HIS A 260 -4.59 6.15 7.93
C HIS A 260 -4.18 4.71 8.21
N GLU A 261 -5.16 3.82 8.37
CA GLU A 261 -4.96 2.46 8.85
C GLU A 261 -5.94 1.46 8.22
N LEU A 262 -5.59 0.17 8.26
CA LEU A 262 -6.50 -0.94 7.95
C LEU A 262 -7.09 -1.46 9.28
N HIS A 263 -7.99 -0.68 9.89
CA HIS A 263 -8.61 -1.06 11.15
C HIS A 263 -9.48 -2.31 11.00
N ARG A 264 -9.38 -3.27 11.94
CA ARG A 264 -10.01 -4.59 11.79
C ARG A 264 -11.52 -4.54 11.63
N THR A 265 -12.18 -3.56 12.25
CA THR A 265 -13.64 -3.39 12.11
C THR A 265 -14.09 -2.95 10.72
N ASP A 266 -13.16 -2.53 9.85
CA ASP A 266 -13.45 -2.12 8.47
C ASP A 266 -13.18 -3.22 7.45
N TRP A 267 -12.55 -4.33 7.86
CA TRP A 267 -12.11 -5.37 6.93
C TRP A 267 -13.24 -5.93 6.08
N ASP A 268 -14.41 -6.19 6.65
CA ASP A 268 -15.56 -6.70 5.89
C ASP A 268 -15.98 -5.72 4.79
N THR A 269 -15.99 -4.41 5.09
CA THR A 269 -16.32 -3.36 4.11
C THR A 269 -15.23 -3.26 3.04
N ILE A 270 -13.97 -3.30 3.42
CA ILE A 270 -12.83 -3.22 2.50
C ILE A 270 -12.81 -4.44 1.58
N ILE A 271 -12.89 -5.65 2.14
CA ILE A 271 -12.88 -6.92 1.40
C ILE A 271 -14.07 -6.98 0.44
N ALA A 272 -15.28 -6.70 0.91
CA ALA A 272 -16.47 -6.67 0.06
C ALA A 272 -16.31 -5.68 -1.11
N SER A 273 -15.68 -4.52 -0.87
CA SER A 273 -15.45 -3.51 -1.90
C SER A 273 -14.43 -3.97 -2.94
N ILE A 274 -13.33 -4.61 -2.50
CA ILE A 274 -12.32 -5.21 -3.39
C ILE A 274 -12.97 -6.29 -4.25
N VAL A 275 -13.70 -7.23 -3.64
CA VAL A 275 -14.36 -8.33 -4.34
C VAL A 275 -15.40 -7.81 -5.33
N LYS A 276 -16.26 -6.87 -4.92
CA LYS A 276 -17.26 -6.27 -5.79
C LYS A 276 -16.62 -5.59 -7.00
N THR A 277 -15.57 -4.77 -6.79
CA THR A 277 -14.92 -4.03 -7.87
C THR A 277 -14.20 -4.98 -8.84
N SER A 278 -13.57 -6.04 -8.33
CA SER A 278 -12.92 -7.04 -9.16
C SER A 278 -13.92 -7.85 -9.99
N SER A 279 -15.08 -8.19 -9.44
CA SER A 279 -16.11 -8.99 -10.13
C SER A 279 -16.84 -8.24 -11.25
N LEU A 280 -16.74 -6.90 -11.33
CA LEU A 280 -17.36 -6.13 -12.42
C LEU A 280 -16.85 -6.50 -13.82
N ILE A 281 -15.63 -7.03 -13.91
CA ILE A 281 -15.03 -7.45 -15.19
C ILE A 281 -15.28 -8.92 -15.48
N GLU A 282 -15.39 -9.76 -14.46
CA GLU A 282 -15.60 -11.19 -14.61
C GLU A 282 -16.97 -11.51 -15.20
N ASN A 283 -17.99 -10.71 -14.87
CA ASN A 283 -19.37 -10.86 -15.35
C ASN A 283 -19.61 -10.34 -16.79
N ASN A 284 -18.62 -9.69 -17.41
CA ASN A 284 -18.70 -9.16 -18.77
C ASN A 284 -17.94 -10.03 -19.80
N ARG A 285 -17.53 -11.24 -19.42
CA ARG A 285 -16.95 -12.26 -20.29
C ARG A 285 -17.93 -13.39 -20.51
#